data_d613747c8626fc111376a2b287ba8487
#
_entry.id   d613747c8626fc111376a2b287ba8487
#
_cell.length_a   1.000
_cell.length_b   1.000
_cell.length_c   1.000
_cell.angle_alpha   90.00
_cell.angle_beta   90.00
_cell.angle_gamma   90.00
#
_symmetry.space_group_name_H-M   'P 1'
#
loop_
_entity.id
_entity.type
_entity.pdbx_description
1 polymer ?
#
loop_
_entity_poly.entity_id
_entity_poly.type
_entity_poly.pdbx_seq_one_letter_code
_entity_poly.pdbx_strand_id
1 'polypeptide(L)'
;MKKYLAEMVGTMVLVLMGCGVAVSLGCDPINNIPAVVGTAFAFGLAVVAMAYTIGGISGCHINPAITLGCIIAGRMDAKDGAMYIIFQCIGAFIGSALLYVLTTNVPGLEGTGANDLQANVTWLGGLLAEIIFTCVFVLVVLGATAKTNGATNNFAGLAIGLSLVLVHLVCIRYTGTSVNPARSLAPAIFQGGTALTNLWIFIVGPFAGGALAACIWKMIEPAEK
;
A
#
# COMPACT_ATOMS: atom_id res chain seq x y z
N MET A 1 1.64 -22.57 0.25
CA MET A 1 0.31 -22.20 0.80
C MET A 1 0.42 -21.22 1.97
N LYS A 2 1.18 -21.52 3.05
CA LYS A 2 1.27 -20.65 4.25
C LYS A 2 1.66 -19.20 3.92
N LYS A 3 2.65 -18.98 3.05
CA LYS A 3 3.07 -17.63 2.64
C LYS A 3 1.96 -16.84 1.92
N TYR A 4 1.13 -17.50 1.10
CA TYR A 4 0.01 -16.85 0.43
C TYR A 4 -1.10 -16.46 1.41
N LEU A 5 -1.42 -17.34 2.36
CA LEU A 5 -2.37 -17.03 3.44
C LEU A 5 -1.87 -15.88 4.33
N ALA A 6 -0.55 -15.81 4.59
CA ALA A 6 0.04 -14.69 5.31
C ALA A 6 -0.15 -13.36 4.57
N GLU A 7 0.08 -13.33 3.25
CA GLU A 7 -0.18 -12.14 2.41
C GLU A 7 -1.66 -11.73 2.43
N MET A 8 -2.57 -12.71 2.36
CA MET A 8 -4.00 -12.45 2.46
C MET A 8 -4.37 -11.81 3.82
N VAL A 9 -3.91 -12.39 4.93
CA VAL A 9 -4.19 -11.86 6.26
C VAL A 9 -3.55 -10.48 6.45
N GLY A 10 -2.29 -10.30 6.04
CA GLY A 10 -1.60 -9.02 6.16
C GLY A 10 -2.27 -7.92 5.35
N THR A 11 -2.71 -8.22 4.11
CA THR A 11 -3.42 -7.22 3.29
C THR A 11 -4.82 -6.93 3.85
N MET A 12 -5.52 -7.94 4.37
CA MET A 12 -6.79 -7.74 5.08
C MET A 12 -6.61 -6.75 6.24
N VAL A 13 -5.59 -6.95 7.09
CA VAL A 13 -5.31 -6.07 8.22
C VAL A 13 -4.95 -4.66 7.75
N LEU A 14 -4.08 -4.54 6.73
CA LEU A 14 -3.69 -3.24 6.17
C LEU A 14 -4.91 -2.43 5.72
N VAL A 15 -5.81 -3.05 4.95
CA VAL A 15 -7.00 -2.37 4.43
C VAL A 15 -8.00 -2.07 5.54
N LEU A 16 -8.30 -3.03 6.40
CA LEU A 16 -9.25 -2.83 7.52
C LEU A 16 -8.79 -1.71 8.44
N MET A 17 -7.52 -1.71 8.85
CA MET A 17 -7.03 -0.72 9.83
C MET A 17 -6.73 0.63 9.18
N GLY A 18 -6.05 0.66 8.03
CA GLY A 18 -5.71 1.91 7.36
C GLY A 18 -6.93 2.66 6.83
N CYS A 19 -7.80 1.98 6.07
CA CYS A 19 -9.05 2.58 5.59
C CYS A 19 -10.02 2.85 6.76
N GLY A 20 -10.04 1.98 7.77
CA GLY A 20 -10.88 2.15 8.95
C GLY A 20 -10.55 3.43 9.70
N VAL A 21 -9.28 3.76 9.92
CA VAL A 21 -8.88 5.03 10.54
C VAL A 21 -9.22 6.22 9.63
N ALA A 22 -8.98 6.10 8.32
CA ALA A 22 -9.33 7.17 7.37
C ALA A 22 -10.82 7.53 7.45
N VAL A 23 -11.69 6.52 7.49
CA VAL A 23 -13.13 6.70 7.64
C VAL A 23 -13.50 7.24 9.02
N SER A 24 -12.99 6.61 10.09
CA SER A 24 -13.35 6.97 11.48
C SER A 24 -12.93 8.38 11.87
N LEU A 25 -11.83 8.90 11.31
CA LEU A 25 -11.37 10.26 11.57
C LEU A 25 -11.91 11.28 10.56
N GLY A 26 -12.56 10.85 9.48
CA GLY A 26 -12.99 11.72 8.40
C GLY A 26 -11.81 12.37 7.69
N CYS A 27 -10.95 11.54 7.08
CA CYS A 27 -9.73 12.01 6.42
C CYS A 27 -10.07 12.93 5.24
N ASP A 28 -9.83 14.22 5.43
CA ASP A 28 -9.99 15.28 4.43
C ASP A 28 -8.70 16.10 4.36
N PRO A 29 -7.98 16.11 3.21
CA PRO A 29 -6.70 16.79 3.09
C PRO A 29 -6.79 18.32 3.04
N ILE A 30 -7.98 18.88 3.05
CA ILE A 30 -8.21 20.33 3.04
C ILE A 30 -8.71 20.81 4.40
N ASN A 31 -9.70 20.12 4.96
CA ASN A 31 -10.46 20.61 6.11
C ASN A 31 -10.10 19.88 7.41
N ASN A 32 -9.41 18.73 7.36
CA ASN A 32 -9.12 17.91 8.54
C ASN A 32 -7.68 17.37 8.53
N ILE A 33 -6.71 18.25 8.68
CA ILE A 33 -5.28 17.88 8.69
C ILE A 33 -4.91 16.89 9.81
N PRO A 34 -5.44 17.00 11.05
CA PRO A 34 -5.18 15.96 12.07
C PRO A 34 -5.57 14.55 11.62
N ALA A 35 -6.69 14.40 10.89
CA ALA A 35 -7.11 13.12 10.36
C ALA A 35 -6.17 12.60 9.24
N VAL A 36 -5.58 13.50 8.46
CA VAL A 36 -4.52 13.14 7.48
C VAL A 36 -3.31 12.53 8.20
N VAL A 37 -2.84 13.17 9.27
CA VAL A 37 -1.73 12.65 10.08
C VAL A 37 -2.09 11.30 10.70
N GLY A 38 -3.28 11.19 11.31
CA GLY A 38 -3.78 9.94 11.88
C GLY A 38 -3.85 8.80 10.85
N THR A 39 -4.38 9.08 9.66
CA THR A 39 -4.46 8.12 8.55
C THR A 39 -3.07 7.69 8.07
N ALA A 40 -2.14 8.64 7.91
CA ALA A 40 -0.77 8.33 7.51
C ALA A 40 -0.10 7.37 8.50
N PHE A 41 -0.22 7.65 9.81
CA PHE A 41 0.30 6.76 10.84
C PHE A 41 -0.41 5.39 10.86
N ALA A 42 -1.71 5.33 10.63
CA ALA A 42 -2.45 4.07 10.63
C ALA A 42 -1.95 3.12 9.54
N PHE A 43 -1.77 3.60 8.30
CA PHE A 43 -1.22 2.79 7.22
C PHE A 43 0.22 2.36 7.49
N GLY A 44 1.07 3.27 7.94
CA GLY A 44 2.46 2.93 8.25
C GLY A 44 2.59 1.94 9.40
N LEU A 45 1.86 2.14 10.50
CA LEU A 45 1.87 1.25 11.65
C LEU A 45 1.25 -0.12 11.34
N ALA A 46 0.24 -0.19 10.47
CA ALA A 46 -0.28 -1.47 9.99
C ALA A 46 0.81 -2.28 9.26
N VAL A 47 1.63 -1.60 8.43
CA VAL A 47 2.79 -2.24 7.78
C VAL A 47 3.82 -2.67 8.83
N VAL A 48 4.17 -1.82 9.80
CA VAL A 48 5.09 -2.20 10.89
C VAL A 48 4.59 -3.45 11.59
N ALA A 49 3.33 -3.45 12.05
CA ALA A 49 2.74 -4.57 12.77
C ALA A 49 2.77 -5.86 11.95
N MET A 50 2.36 -5.79 10.67
CA MET A 50 2.33 -6.99 9.82
C MET A 50 3.73 -7.44 9.42
N ALA A 51 4.69 -6.54 9.21
CA ALA A 51 6.07 -6.91 8.90
C ALA A 51 6.70 -7.75 10.03
N TYR A 52 6.48 -7.38 11.27
CA TYR A 52 6.95 -8.18 12.42
C TYR A 52 6.10 -9.42 12.72
N THR A 53 4.86 -9.48 12.23
CA THR A 53 3.98 -10.64 12.44
C THR A 53 4.20 -11.72 11.38
N ILE A 54 4.21 -11.35 10.10
CA ILE A 54 4.22 -12.30 8.98
C ILE A 54 5.47 -12.20 8.10
N GLY A 55 6.37 -11.24 8.37
CA GLY A 55 7.58 -11.06 7.56
C GLY A 55 8.45 -12.31 7.48
N GLY A 56 8.59 -13.04 8.58
CA GLY A 56 9.29 -14.32 8.60
C GLY A 56 8.58 -15.47 7.86
N ILE A 57 7.32 -15.28 7.42
CA ILE A 57 6.53 -16.30 6.71
C ILE A 57 6.51 -16.01 5.20
N SER A 58 6.22 -14.75 4.81
CA SER A 58 6.01 -14.37 3.42
C SER A 58 6.94 -13.26 2.93
N GLY A 59 7.67 -12.60 3.81
CA GLY A 59 8.34 -11.32 3.51
C GLY A 59 7.44 -10.11 3.66
N CYS A 60 6.13 -10.31 3.92
CA CYS A 60 5.14 -9.26 4.17
C CYS A 60 5.12 -8.20 3.05
N HIS A 61 4.87 -8.62 1.81
CA HIS A 61 4.70 -7.66 0.71
C HIS A 61 3.40 -6.88 0.87
N ILE A 62 2.27 -7.58 1.11
CA ILE A 62 0.91 -7.03 1.30
C ILE A 62 0.52 -5.94 0.29
N ASN A 63 1.19 -5.97 -0.87
CA ASN A 63 1.09 -4.94 -1.91
C ASN A 63 1.55 -5.50 -3.27
N PRO A 64 0.69 -5.52 -4.30
CA PRO A 64 1.05 -5.97 -5.64
C PRO A 64 2.22 -5.19 -6.28
N ALA A 65 2.37 -3.88 -6.01
CA ALA A 65 3.45 -3.08 -6.56
C ALA A 65 4.81 -3.45 -5.93
N ILE A 66 4.86 -3.73 -4.63
CA ILE A 66 6.04 -4.30 -3.96
C ILE A 66 6.38 -5.66 -4.57
N THR A 67 5.37 -6.51 -4.74
CA THR A 67 5.54 -7.86 -5.31
C THR A 67 6.12 -7.78 -6.72
N LEU A 68 5.61 -6.88 -7.57
CA LEU A 68 6.18 -6.64 -8.90
C LEU A 68 7.63 -6.13 -8.81
N GLY A 69 7.91 -5.18 -7.93
CA GLY A 69 9.26 -4.68 -7.68
C GLY A 69 10.24 -5.80 -7.31
N CYS A 70 9.82 -6.71 -6.42
CA CYS A 70 10.62 -7.88 -6.03
C CYS A 70 10.83 -8.87 -7.19
N ILE A 71 9.83 -9.10 -8.05
CA ILE A 71 9.97 -9.93 -9.25
C ILE A 71 11.02 -9.32 -10.20
N ILE A 72 10.89 -8.02 -10.53
CA ILE A 72 11.80 -7.32 -11.44
C ILE A 72 13.21 -7.27 -10.85
N ALA A 73 13.35 -7.08 -9.54
CA ALA A 73 14.64 -7.11 -8.85
C ALA A 73 15.26 -8.52 -8.75
N GLY A 74 14.58 -9.57 -9.22
CA GLY A 74 15.08 -10.95 -9.18
C GLY A 74 15.03 -11.61 -7.80
N ARG A 75 14.23 -11.06 -6.86
CA ARG A 75 14.10 -11.56 -5.49
C ARG A 75 12.94 -12.56 -5.30
N MET A 76 12.11 -12.71 -6.32
CA MET A 76 10.94 -13.59 -6.33
C MET A 76 10.66 -14.07 -7.74
N ASP A 77 10.25 -15.33 -7.88
CA ASP A 77 9.79 -15.83 -9.18
C ASP A 77 8.37 -15.32 -9.52
N ALA A 78 8.07 -15.21 -10.82
CA ALA A 78 6.82 -14.63 -11.30
C ALA A 78 5.57 -15.45 -10.89
N LYS A 79 5.69 -16.78 -10.74
CA LYS A 79 4.58 -17.65 -10.34
C LYS A 79 4.18 -17.40 -8.89
N ASP A 80 5.17 -17.32 -8.00
CA ASP A 80 4.94 -16.98 -6.60
C ASP A 80 4.38 -15.55 -6.48
N GLY A 81 4.92 -14.61 -7.26
CA GLY A 81 4.45 -13.24 -7.28
C GLY A 81 2.99 -13.12 -7.74
N ALA A 82 2.57 -13.85 -8.77
CA ALA A 82 1.18 -13.89 -9.20
C ALA A 82 0.26 -14.43 -8.09
N MET A 83 0.69 -15.47 -7.38
CA MET A 83 -0.06 -16.01 -6.24
C MET A 83 -0.15 -15.01 -5.09
N TYR A 84 0.93 -14.26 -4.80
CA TYR A 84 0.90 -13.18 -3.82
C TYR A 84 -0.16 -12.15 -4.17
N ILE A 85 -0.16 -11.64 -5.41
CA ILE A 85 -1.11 -10.63 -5.88
C ILE A 85 -2.56 -11.12 -5.74
N ILE A 86 -2.84 -12.37 -6.12
CA ILE A 86 -4.19 -12.95 -5.97
C ILE A 86 -4.62 -12.96 -4.49
N PHE A 87 -3.77 -13.47 -3.60
CA PHE A 87 -4.10 -13.56 -2.18
C PHE A 87 -4.15 -12.19 -1.50
N GLN A 88 -3.32 -11.23 -1.91
CA GLN A 88 -3.39 -9.83 -1.48
C GLN A 88 -4.74 -9.21 -1.86
N CYS A 89 -5.21 -9.40 -3.10
CA CYS A 89 -6.53 -8.92 -3.52
C CYS A 89 -7.66 -9.56 -2.69
N ILE A 90 -7.62 -10.88 -2.46
CA ILE A 90 -8.61 -11.56 -1.62
C ILE A 90 -8.61 -10.96 -0.20
N GLY A 91 -7.43 -10.76 0.38
CA GLY A 91 -7.29 -10.11 1.69
C GLY A 91 -7.88 -8.70 1.73
N ALA A 92 -7.59 -7.89 0.70
CA ALA A 92 -8.14 -6.55 0.57
C ALA A 92 -9.68 -6.56 0.52
N PHE A 93 -10.28 -7.48 -0.25
CA PHE A 93 -11.73 -7.64 -0.30
C PHE A 93 -12.33 -8.02 1.06
N ILE A 94 -11.69 -8.95 1.79
CA ILE A 94 -12.14 -9.33 3.14
C ILE A 94 -12.04 -8.11 4.07
N GLY A 95 -10.92 -7.37 4.06
CA GLY A 95 -10.74 -6.18 4.88
C GLY A 95 -11.76 -5.08 4.58
N SER A 96 -12.03 -4.81 3.30
CA SER A 96 -13.06 -3.84 2.87
C SER A 96 -14.47 -4.29 3.25
N ALA A 97 -14.81 -5.58 3.10
CA ALA A 97 -16.11 -6.10 3.50
C ALA A 97 -16.34 -5.97 5.01
N LEU A 98 -15.33 -6.30 5.82
CA LEU A 98 -15.40 -6.12 7.28
C LEU A 98 -15.58 -4.65 7.65
N LEU A 99 -14.82 -3.75 7.02
CA LEU A 99 -14.98 -2.32 7.25
C LEU A 99 -16.37 -1.84 6.84
N TYR A 100 -16.88 -2.25 5.68
CA TYR A 100 -18.21 -1.89 5.21
C TYR A 100 -19.30 -2.33 6.20
N VAL A 101 -19.22 -3.56 6.72
CA VAL A 101 -20.15 -4.03 7.76
C VAL A 101 -20.05 -3.19 9.02
N LEU A 102 -18.86 -2.80 9.46
CA LEU A 102 -18.67 -1.98 10.65
C LEU A 102 -19.25 -0.58 10.45
N THR A 103 -18.95 0.08 9.33
CA THR A 103 -19.39 1.46 9.06
C THR A 103 -20.90 1.55 8.89
N THR A 104 -21.54 0.61 8.20
CA THR A 104 -22.99 0.59 8.01
C THR A 104 -23.78 0.37 9.30
N ASN A 105 -23.14 -0.10 10.37
CA ASN A 105 -23.76 -0.27 11.69
C ASN A 105 -23.49 0.89 12.66
N VAL A 106 -22.86 1.98 12.21
CA VAL A 106 -22.61 3.19 13.01
C VAL A 106 -23.25 4.38 12.32
N PRO A 107 -24.36 4.93 12.84
CA PRO A 107 -25.03 6.09 12.24
C PRO A 107 -24.08 7.27 12.05
N GLY A 108 -24.05 7.83 10.83
CA GLY A 108 -23.19 8.97 10.49
C GLY A 108 -21.75 8.60 10.15
N LEU A 109 -21.39 7.32 10.15
CA LEU A 109 -20.08 6.86 9.68
C LEU A 109 -20.23 6.30 8.26
N GLU A 110 -19.67 6.99 7.28
CA GLU A 110 -19.81 6.66 5.87
C GLU A 110 -18.45 6.52 5.18
N GLY A 111 -18.43 5.76 4.07
CA GLY A 111 -17.27 5.58 3.23
C GLY A 111 -16.55 4.26 3.42
N THR A 112 -15.63 4.00 2.53
CA THR A 112 -14.87 2.74 2.45
C THR A 112 -13.36 2.97 2.55
N GLY A 113 -12.94 4.24 2.65
CA GLY A 113 -11.53 4.62 2.56
C GLY A 113 -10.95 4.44 1.15
N ALA A 114 -11.80 4.47 0.12
CA ALA A 114 -11.39 4.37 -1.28
C ALA A 114 -10.49 5.55 -1.69
N ASN A 115 -9.55 5.27 -2.60
CA ASN A 115 -8.76 6.31 -3.24
C ASN A 115 -9.55 6.98 -4.35
N ASP A 116 -9.36 8.28 -4.48
CA ASP A 116 -9.86 9.08 -5.61
C ASP A 116 -8.98 10.32 -5.80
N LEU A 117 -9.13 10.97 -6.95
CA LEU A 117 -8.49 12.25 -7.19
C LEU A 117 -9.04 13.30 -6.23
N GLN A 118 -8.17 13.99 -5.52
CA GLN A 118 -8.57 15.05 -4.62
C GLN A 118 -8.95 16.32 -5.39
N ALA A 119 -9.63 17.26 -4.72
CA ALA A 119 -10.11 18.49 -5.34
C ALA A 119 -9.00 19.23 -6.12
N ASN A 120 -9.30 19.57 -7.36
CA ASN A 120 -8.41 20.26 -8.31
C ASN A 120 -7.16 19.44 -8.75
N VAL A 121 -7.11 18.15 -8.49
CA VAL A 121 -6.06 17.27 -9.01
C VAL A 121 -6.50 16.66 -10.34
N THR A 122 -5.69 16.88 -11.38
CA THR A 122 -5.93 16.26 -12.69
C THR A 122 -5.57 14.78 -12.66
N TRP A 123 -6.14 13.99 -13.60
CA TRP A 123 -5.79 12.57 -13.73
C TRP A 123 -4.27 12.36 -13.93
N LEU A 124 -3.62 13.25 -14.69
CA LEU A 124 -2.17 13.20 -14.90
C LEU A 124 -1.40 13.49 -13.60
N GLY A 125 -1.84 14.49 -12.83
CA GLY A 125 -1.25 14.81 -11.53
C GLY A 125 -1.38 13.65 -10.55
N GLY A 126 -2.55 13.01 -10.50
CA GLY A 126 -2.78 11.82 -9.68
C GLY A 126 -1.94 10.62 -10.11
N LEU A 127 -1.87 10.36 -11.44
CA LEU A 127 -1.05 9.28 -11.98
C LEU A 127 0.44 9.48 -11.66
N LEU A 128 0.96 10.68 -11.86
CA LEU A 128 2.35 11.02 -11.55
C LEU A 128 2.64 10.89 -10.05
N ALA A 129 1.73 11.34 -9.20
CA ALA A 129 1.85 11.18 -7.75
C ALA A 129 1.96 9.68 -7.37
N GLU A 130 1.07 8.84 -7.89
CA GLU A 130 1.10 7.40 -7.61
C GLU A 130 2.38 6.72 -8.14
N ILE A 131 2.88 7.11 -9.32
CA ILE A 131 4.15 6.59 -9.86
C ILE A 131 5.32 6.99 -8.94
N ILE A 132 5.45 8.27 -8.65
CA ILE A 132 6.59 8.82 -7.90
C ILE A 132 6.61 8.26 -6.47
N PHE A 133 5.49 8.33 -5.77
CA PHE A 133 5.45 7.93 -4.36
C PHE A 133 5.49 6.41 -4.17
N THR A 134 4.97 5.63 -5.13
CA THR A 134 5.19 4.18 -5.13
C THR A 134 6.66 3.85 -5.41
N CYS A 135 7.29 4.56 -6.33
CA CYS A 135 8.71 4.37 -6.60
C CYS A 135 9.56 4.61 -5.35
N VAL A 136 9.34 5.72 -4.64
CA VAL A 136 10.02 6.02 -3.37
C VAL A 136 9.77 4.91 -2.34
N PHE A 137 8.51 4.51 -2.16
CA PHE A 137 8.14 3.48 -1.19
C PHE A 137 8.80 2.12 -1.49
N VAL A 138 8.68 1.63 -2.72
CA VAL A 138 9.24 0.34 -3.12
C VAL A 138 10.77 0.37 -3.10
N LEU A 139 11.39 1.51 -3.41
CA LEU A 139 12.85 1.66 -3.29
C LEU A 139 13.31 1.47 -1.83
N VAL A 140 12.58 2.02 -0.86
CA VAL A 140 12.86 1.78 0.57
C VAL A 140 12.67 0.31 0.93
N VAL A 141 11.63 -0.35 0.41
CA VAL A 141 11.43 -1.81 0.64
C VAL A 141 12.63 -2.59 0.14
N LEU A 142 13.06 -2.35 -1.10
CA LEU A 142 14.19 -3.06 -1.71
C LEU A 142 15.50 -2.78 -0.95
N GLY A 143 15.74 -1.53 -0.54
CA GLY A 143 16.92 -1.17 0.23
C GLY A 143 16.91 -1.77 1.64
N ALA A 144 15.82 -1.60 2.39
CA ALA A 144 15.73 -2.08 3.76
C ALA A 144 15.82 -3.61 3.88
N THR A 145 15.46 -4.35 2.83
CA THR A 145 15.52 -5.82 2.79
C THR A 145 16.71 -6.36 2.00
N ALA A 146 17.64 -5.51 1.58
CA ALA A 146 18.81 -5.93 0.83
C ALA A 146 19.80 -6.70 1.73
N LYS A 147 20.40 -7.77 1.22
CA LYS A 147 21.42 -8.56 1.94
C LYS A 147 22.62 -7.71 2.36
N THR A 148 22.94 -6.68 1.56
CA THR A 148 24.04 -5.74 1.82
C THR A 148 23.83 -4.89 3.08
N ASN A 149 22.60 -4.76 3.58
CA ASN A 149 22.31 -4.04 4.82
C ASN A 149 22.58 -4.84 6.10
N GLY A 150 22.82 -6.15 6.01
CA GLY A 150 23.23 -6.99 7.13
C GLY A 150 22.30 -6.84 8.35
N ALA A 151 22.86 -6.51 9.51
CA ALA A 151 22.13 -6.41 10.78
C ALA A 151 21.03 -5.33 10.77
N THR A 152 21.09 -4.31 9.92
CA THR A 152 20.03 -3.29 9.82
C THR A 152 18.73 -3.86 9.28
N ASN A 153 18.74 -5.02 8.63
CA ASN A 153 17.53 -5.71 8.16
C ASN A 153 16.57 -6.07 9.31
N ASN A 154 17.05 -6.21 10.55
CA ASN A 154 16.19 -6.43 11.71
C ASN A 154 15.19 -5.29 11.94
N PHE A 155 15.49 -4.09 11.44
CA PHE A 155 14.64 -2.91 11.51
C PHE A 155 13.88 -2.63 10.20
N ALA A 156 13.95 -3.52 9.20
CA ALA A 156 13.34 -3.30 7.89
C ALA A 156 11.84 -3.02 8.00
N GLY A 157 11.12 -3.76 8.83
CA GLY A 157 9.68 -3.54 9.04
C GLY A 157 9.35 -2.13 9.56
N LEU A 158 10.18 -1.61 10.47
CA LEU A 158 10.03 -0.26 11.00
C LEU A 158 10.36 0.79 9.92
N ALA A 159 11.46 0.63 9.20
CA ALA A 159 11.86 1.55 8.14
C ALA A 159 10.80 1.61 7.02
N ILE A 160 10.28 0.46 6.59
CA ILE A 160 9.25 0.36 5.56
C ILE A 160 7.95 1.02 6.03
N GLY A 161 7.48 0.71 7.24
CA GLY A 161 6.26 1.30 7.76
C GLY A 161 6.37 2.81 7.95
N LEU A 162 7.48 3.33 8.48
CA LEU A 162 7.71 4.77 8.62
C LEU A 162 7.85 5.46 7.25
N SER A 163 8.43 4.82 6.25
CA SER A 163 8.44 5.36 4.89
C SER A 163 7.04 5.47 4.31
N LEU A 164 6.14 4.54 4.64
CA LEU A 164 4.74 4.62 4.23
C LEU A 164 4.01 5.77 4.95
N VAL A 165 4.31 6.04 6.23
CA VAL A 165 3.83 7.26 6.91
C VAL A 165 4.24 8.49 6.13
N LEU A 166 5.53 8.60 5.79
CA LEU A 166 6.09 9.75 5.07
C LEU A 166 5.40 9.92 3.70
N VAL A 167 5.23 8.84 2.95
CA VAL A 167 4.54 8.86 1.66
C VAL A 167 3.09 9.31 1.80
N HIS A 168 2.37 8.83 2.82
CA HIS A 168 0.98 9.25 3.07
C HIS A 168 0.88 10.73 3.42
N LEU A 169 1.78 11.25 4.26
CA LEU A 169 1.78 12.68 4.64
C LEU A 169 1.88 13.61 3.42
N VAL A 170 2.55 13.18 2.35
CA VAL A 170 2.65 13.97 1.11
C VAL A 170 1.52 13.64 0.14
N CYS A 171 1.24 12.36 -0.11
CA CYS A 171 0.44 11.92 -1.23
C CYS A 171 -1.07 11.96 -0.97
N ILE A 172 -1.53 11.95 0.29
CA ILE A 172 -2.97 12.06 0.61
C ILE A 172 -3.60 13.28 -0.07
N ARG A 173 -2.86 14.41 -0.14
CA ARG A 173 -3.34 15.65 -0.78
C ARG A 173 -3.65 15.50 -2.27
N TYR A 174 -3.07 14.50 -2.94
CA TYR A 174 -3.27 14.29 -4.39
C TYR A 174 -4.33 13.22 -4.67
N THR A 175 -4.29 12.09 -3.96
CA THR A 175 -5.02 10.87 -4.34
C THR A 175 -5.64 10.12 -3.17
N GLY A 176 -5.48 10.61 -1.96
CA GLY A 176 -5.76 9.82 -0.76
C GLY A 176 -4.73 8.69 -0.52
N THR A 177 -3.66 8.67 -1.28
CA THR A 177 -2.53 7.72 -1.28
C THR A 177 -2.93 6.26 -1.47
N SER A 178 -2.68 5.74 -2.66
CA SER A 178 -2.76 4.30 -2.93
C SER A 178 -1.43 3.61 -2.64
N VAL A 179 -0.49 3.81 -3.52
CA VAL A 179 0.81 3.11 -3.65
C VAL A 179 0.69 1.58 -3.55
N ASN A 180 -0.55 1.07 -3.71
CA ASN A 180 -0.89 -0.34 -3.52
C ASN A 180 -2.17 -0.70 -4.29
N PRO A 181 -2.07 -1.43 -5.41
CA PRO A 181 -3.24 -1.80 -6.22
C PRO A 181 -4.32 -2.56 -5.45
N ALA A 182 -3.96 -3.49 -4.56
CA ALA A 182 -4.93 -4.26 -3.79
C ALA A 182 -5.68 -3.38 -2.78
N ARG A 183 -4.97 -2.43 -2.12
CA ARG A 183 -5.55 -1.45 -1.17
C ARG A 183 -6.55 -0.53 -1.86
N SER A 184 -6.42 -0.29 -3.16
CA SER A 184 -7.36 0.59 -3.88
C SER A 184 -8.50 -0.18 -4.53
N LEU A 185 -8.22 -1.38 -5.07
CA LEU A 185 -9.20 -2.19 -5.81
C LEU A 185 -10.46 -2.49 -4.97
N ALA A 186 -10.28 -3.04 -3.79
CA ALA A 186 -11.42 -3.51 -3.00
C ALA A 186 -12.27 -2.34 -2.48
N PRO A 187 -11.74 -1.30 -1.81
CA PRO A 187 -12.56 -0.17 -1.39
C PRO A 187 -13.28 0.54 -2.53
N ALA A 188 -12.66 0.66 -3.72
CA ALA A 188 -13.30 1.29 -4.89
C ALA A 188 -14.53 0.52 -5.36
N ILE A 189 -14.52 -0.82 -5.30
CA ILE A 189 -15.67 -1.64 -5.67
C ILE A 189 -16.82 -1.46 -4.69
N PHE A 190 -16.54 -1.34 -3.39
CA PHE A 190 -17.57 -1.07 -2.38
C PHE A 190 -18.08 0.39 -2.45
N GLN A 191 -17.23 1.35 -2.81
CA GLN A 191 -17.58 2.77 -2.92
C GLN A 191 -18.37 3.07 -4.20
N GLY A 192 -17.96 2.48 -5.34
CA GLY A 192 -18.51 2.83 -6.64
C GLY A 192 -18.10 4.23 -7.13
N GLY A 193 -18.92 4.81 -8.00
CA GLY A 193 -18.76 6.20 -8.47
C GLY A 193 -17.40 6.52 -9.09
N THR A 194 -16.88 7.69 -8.77
CA THR A 194 -15.60 8.19 -9.31
C THR A 194 -14.39 7.39 -8.83
N ALA A 195 -14.43 6.83 -7.61
CA ALA A 195 -13.40 5.94 -7.12
C ALA A 195 -13.20 4.71 -8.02
N LEU A 196 -14.30 4.15 -8.55
CA LEU A 196 -14.24 3.04 -9.49
C LEU A 196 -13.81 3.49 -10.89
N THR A 197 -14.27 4.64 -11.36
CA THR A 197 -13.89 5.20 -12.67
C THR A 197 -12.40 5.54 -12.72
N ASN A 198 -11.85 6.08 -11.63
CA ASN A 198 -10.44 6.46 -11.52
C ASN A 198 -9.52 5.33 -11.04
N LEU A 199 -10.05 4.13 -10.78
CA LEU A 199 -9.29 2.99 -10.25
C LEU A 199 -8.06 2.64 -11.10
N TRP A 200 -8.12 2.84 -12.41
CA TRP A 200 -7.00 2.58 -13.31
C TRP A 200 -5.73 3.34 -12.92
N ILE A 201 -5.85 4.58 -12.38
CA ILE A 201 -4.73 5.39 -11.89
C ILE A 201 -4.01 4.65 -10.77
N PHE A 202 -4.78 4.04 -9.86
CA PHE A 202 -4.32 3.33 -8.68
C PHE A 202 -3.86 1.89 -8.95
N ILE A 203 -4.02 1.44 -10.18
CA ILE A 203 -3.43 0.18 -10.67
C ILE A 203 -2.16 0.49 -11.48
N VAL A 204 -2.28 1.34 -12.50
CA VAL A 204 -1.17 1.64 -13.42
C VAL A 204 -0.05 2.41 -12.71
N GLY A 205 -0.41 3.46 -11.94
CA GLY A 205 0.56 4.29 -11.23
C GLY A 205 1.46 3.49 -10.30
N PRO A 206 0.89 2.72 -9.32
CA PRO A 206 1.70 1.92 -8.42
C PRO A 206 2.53 0.83 -9.13
N PHE A 207 2.00 0.13 -10.13
CA PHE A 207 2.79 -0.84 -10.88
C PHE A 207 3.96 -0.19 -11.64
N ALA A 208 3.74 0.95 -12.28
CA ALA A 208 4.81 1.70 -12.96
C ALA A 208 5.86 2.19 -11.95
N GLY A 209 5.43 2.72 -10.79
CA GLY A 209 6.32 3.15 -9.72
C GLY A 209 7.15 2.01 -9.13
N GLY A 210 6.53 0.85 -8.89
CA GLY A 210 7.23 -0.35 -8.41
C GLY A 210 8.27 -0.87 -9.41
N ALA A 211 7.93 -0.87 -10.70
CA ALA A 211 8.87 -1.23 -11.76
C ALA A 211 10.04 -0.25 -11.85
N LEU A 212 9.77 1.05 -11.78
CA LEU A 212 10.79 2.09 -11.78
C LEU A 212 11.73 1.96 -10.58
N ALA A 213 11.20 1.71 -9.38
CA ALA A 213 11.99 1.46 -8.18
C ALA A 213 12.95 0.29 -8.35
N ALA A 214 12.48 -0.82 -8.93
CA ALA A 214 13.33 -1.98 -9.18
C ALA A 214 14.43 -1.70 -10.21
N CYS A 215 14.13 -0.91 -11.25
CA CYS A 215 15.16 -0.46 -12.21
C CYS A 215 16.21 0.42 -11.53
N ILE A 216 15.79 1.41 -10.71
CA ILE A 216 16.71 2.25 -9.96
C ILE A 216 17.54 1.40 -8.98
N TRP A 217 16.90 0.47 -8.26
CA TRP A 217 17.59 -0.39 -7.31
C TRP A 217 18.70 -1.19 -7.99
N LYS A 218 18.42 -1.81 -9.14
CA LYS A 218 19.43 -2.55 -9.91
C LYS A 218 20.64 -1.71 -10.36
N MET A 219 20.47 -0.39 -10.50
CA MET A 219 21.56 0.52 -10.85
C MET A 219 22.45 0.88 -9.65
N ILE A 220 21.86 0.93 -8.44
CA ILE A 220 22.56 1.38 -7.24
C ILE A 220 22.93 0.25 -6.26
N GLU A 221 22.34 -0.94 -6.42
CA GLU A 221 22.64 -2.08 -5.55
C GLU A 221 24.12 -2.49 -5.71
N PRO A 222 24.90 -2.55 -4.62
CA PRO A 222 26.27 -3.01 -4.69
C PRO A 222 26.35 -4.45 -5.17
N ALA A 223 27.38 -4.79 -5.96
CA ALA A 223 27.67 -6.18 -6.28
C ALA A 223 27.84 -7.01 -5.00
N GLU A 224 27.23 -8.19 -4.93
CA GLU A 224 27.48 -9.13 -3.83
C GLU A 224 28.98 -9.43 -3.79
N LYS A 225 29.61 -9.16 -2.63
CA LYS A 225 31.04 -9.50 -2.39
C LYS A 225 31.18 -10.97 -2.11
#